data_7cbfbd41cfa7e522b3593d3daea5efa9
#
_entry.id   7cbfbd41cfa7e522b3593d3daea5efa9
#
_cell.length_a   1.000
_cell.length_b   1.000
_cell.length_c   1.000
_cell.angle_alpha   90.00
_cell.angle_beta   90.00
_cell.angle_gamma   90.00
#
_symmetry.space_group_name_H-M   'P 1'
#
loop_
_entity.id
_entity.type
_entity.pdbx_description
1 polymer ?
#
loop_
_entity_poly.entity_id
_entity_poly.type
_entity_poly.pdbx_seq_one_letter_code
_entity_poly.pdbx_strand_id
1 'polypeptide(L)'
;MKKTFWKTTVLAGLLVGSLDIIAALTNFYIKTGKDPLIVLKYIASAMFGKAAFSGDNSMDIWGLLLHFLIAFIWTIFFFLIYPKLRLLSWNRIITGIIYGIFIWIVMSQVVVPMSKAAGGPFDIKQAIIAVLILIGAIGLPLSFIAHRYYSVRVRA
;
A
#
# COMPACT_ATOMS: atom_id res chain seq x y z
N MET A 1 -21.38 -14.04 9.32
CA MET A 1 -21.08 -13.21 8.13
C MET A 1 -20.07 -12.10 8.40
N LYS A 2 -20.28 -11.19 9.36
CA LYS A 2 -19.33 -10.09 9.67
C LYS A 2 -17.94 -10.57 10.10
N LYS A 3 -17.84 -11.63 10.92
CA LYS A 3 -16.53 -12.16 11.39
C LYS A 3 -15.62 -12.64 10.27
N THR A 4 -16.15 -13.26 9.21
CA THR A 4 -15.38 -13.74 8.07
C THR A 4 -14.86 -12.58 7.22
N PHE A 5 -15.66 -11.50 7.05
CA PHE A 5 -15.23 -10.29 6.34
C PHE A 5 -14.00 -9.66 7.01
N TRP A 6 -14.11 -9.36 8.30
CA TRP A 6 -13.02 -8.73 9.04
C TRP A 6 -11.76 -9.60 9.09
N LYS A 7 -11.93 -10.92 9.30
CA LYS A 7 -10.79 -11.85 9.28
C LYS A 7 -10.07 -11.82 7.93
N THR A 8 -10.80 -11.90 6.82
CA THR A 8 -10.22 -11.88 5.48
C THR A 8 -9.54 -10.55 5.19
N THR A 9 -10.19 -9.43 5.53
CA THR A 9 -9.65 -8.09 5.30
C THR A 9 -8.39 -7.83 6.11
N VAL A 10 -8.35 -8.25 7.39
CA VAL A 10 -7.15 -8.11 8.24
C VAL A 10 -6.00 -8.95 7.69
N LEU A 11 -6.24 -10.22 7.36
CA LEU A 11 -5.19 -11.07 6.79
C LEU A 11 -4.69 -10.56 5.44
N ALA A 12 -5.60 -10.06 4.59
CA ALA A 12 -5.22 -9.45 3.33
C ALA A 12 -4.38 -8.18 3.55
N GLY A 13 -4.78 -7.30 4.47
CA GLY A 13 -4.04 -6.08 4.79
C GLY A 13 -2.64 -6.35 5.35
N LEU A 14 -2.51 -7.35 6.24
CA LEU A 14 -1.20 -7.78 6.72
C LEU A 14 -0.33 -8.32 5.57
N LEU A 15 -0.89 -9.16 4.72
CA LEU A 15 -0.16 -9.73 3.59
C LEU A 15 0.34 -8.64 2.64
N VAL A 16 -0.57 -7.79 2.14
CA VAL A 16 -0.18 -6.77 1.15
C VAL A 16 0.68 -5.68 1.75
N GLY A 17 0.44 -5.28 3.01
CA GLY A 17 1.30 -4.33 3.71
C GLY A 17 2.71 -4.86 3.91
N SER A 18 2.86 -6.16 4.23
CA SER A 18 4.17 -6.80 4.35
C SER A 18 4.88 -6.89 2.99
N LEU A 19 4.18 -7.29 1.93
CA LEU A 19 4.76 -7.36 0.59
C LEU A 19 5.22 -5.98 0.11
N ASP A 20 4.42 -4.96 0.32
CA ASP A 20 4.72 -3.60 -0.13
C ASP A 20 5.91 -3.00 0.63
N ILE A 21 5.94 -3.11 1.97
CA ILE A 21 7.08 -2.57 2.73
C ILE A 21 8.38 -3.30 2.41
N ILE A 22 8.36 -4.62 2.25
CA ILE A 22 9.53 -5.39 1.87
C ILE A 22 10.03 -4.95 0.50
N ALA A 23 9.14 -4.79 -0.47
CA ALA A 23 9.48 -4.33 -1.82
C ALA A 23 10.06 -2.90 -1.80
N ALA A 24 9.46 -2.00 -1.00
CA ALA A 24 9.94 -0.62 -0.87
C ALA A 24 11.33 -0.54 -0.22
N LEU A 25 11.56 -1.28 0.88
CA LEU A 25 12.86 -1.37 1.55
C LEU A 25 13.94 -1.94 0.61
N THR A 26 13.59 -3.02 -0.10
CA THR A 26 14.50 -3.67 -1.06
C THR A 26 14.84 -2.74 -2.22
N ASN A 27 13.84 -2.08 -2.83
CA ASN A 27 14.07 -1.13 -3.91
C ASN A 27 14.97 0.04 -3.47
N PHE A 28 14.74 0.58 -2.27
CA PHE A 28 15.57 1.64 -1.71
C PHE A 28 17.02 1.20 -1.52
N TYR A 29 17.24 0.02 -0.95
CA TYR A 29 18.58 -0.54 -0.75
C TYR A 29 19.31 -0.75 -2.08
N ILE A 30 18.65 -1.38 -3.05
CA ILE A 30 19.24 -1.61 -4.39
C ILE A 30 19.62 -0.28 -5.08
N LYS A 31 18.75 0.74 -4.94
CA LYS A 31 18.98 2.03 -5.57
C LYS A 31 20.12 2.82 -4.94
N THR A 32 20.24 2.80 -3.61
CA THR A 32 21.08 3.75 -2.88
C THR A 32 22.26 3.12 -2.18
N GLY A 33 22.23 1.81 -1.91
CA GLY A 33 23.20 1.12 -1.05
C GLY A 33 23.15 1.54 0.43
N LYS A 34 22.17 2.39 0.82
CA LYS A 34 22.03 2.93 2.18
C LYS A 34 21.08 2.08 3.01
N ASP A 35 21.08 2.35 4.33
CA ASP A 35 20.19 1.69 5.28
C ASP A 35 18.72 1.80 4.83
N PRO A 36 18.04 0.69 4.56
CA PRO A 36 16.65 0.69 4.11
C PRO A 36 15.67 1.24 5.16
N LEU A 37 16.01 1.27 6.46
CA LEU A 37 15.17 1.83 7.52
C LEU A 37 14.89 3.32 7.32
N ILE A 38 15.68 4.02 6.50
CA ILE A 38 15.41 5.40 6.09
C ILE A 38 14.02 5.51 5.43
N VAL A 39 13.53 4.49 4.76
CA VAL A 39 12.16 4.48 4.17
C VAL A 39 11.11 4.59 5.27
N LEU A 40 11.29 3.90 6.41
CA LEU A 40 10.36 4.00 7.54
C LEU A 40 10.38 5.41 8.16
N LYS A 41 11.56 6.00 8.30
CA LYS A 41 11.69 7.40 8.75
C LYS A 41 11.04 8.38 7.77
N TYR A 42 11.14 8.11 6.47
CA TYR A 42 10.42 8.90 5.46
C TYR A 42 8.89 8.79 5.63
N ILE A 43 8.36 7.59 5.87
CA ILE A 43 6.92 7.40 6.13
C ILE A 43 6.52 8.11 7.43
N ALA A 44 7.32 8.00 8.50
CA ALA A 44 7.08 8.73 9.75
C ALA A 44 7.10 10.25 9.55
N SER A 45 7.92 10.75 8.61
CA SER A 45 8.01 12.18 8.32
C SER A 45 6.71 12.78 7.78
N ALA A 46 5.79 11.96 7.28
CA ALA A 46 4.45 12.42 6.90
C ALA A 46 3.70 13.07 8.08
N MET A 47 3.93 12.60 9.30
CA MET A 47 3.37 13.19 10.53
C MET A 47 4.34 14.10 11.25
N PHE A 48 5.59 13.69 11.41
CA PHE A 48 6.58 14.34 12.27
C PHE A 48 7.51 15.30 11.53
N GLY A 49 7.42 15.36 10.19
CA GLY A 49 8.29 16.22 9.38
C GLY A 49 9.77 15.87 9.53
N LYS A 50 10.62 16.89 9.59
CA LYS A 50 12.08 16.71 9.71
C LYS A 50 12.52 16.01 11.01
N ALA A 51 11.72 16.07 12.07
CA ALA A 51 12.01 15.39 13.33
C ALA A 51 12.10 13.87 13.20
N ALA A 52 11.46 13.28 12.18
CA ALA A 52 11.57 11.83 11.90
C ALA A 52 13.01 11.37 11.58
N PHE A 53 13.89 12.28 11.20
CA PHE A 53 15.29 11.99 10.85
C PHE A 53 16.29 12.36 11.97
N SER A 54 15.82 12.76 13.15
CA SER A 54 16.67 13.25 14.26
C SER A 54 17.46 12.16 15.01
N GLY A 55 17.46 10.91 14.52
CA GLY A 55 18.30 9.83 15.04
C GLY A 55 17.64 8.91 16.07
N ASP A 56 16.40 9.17 16.45
CA ASP A 56 15.64 8.29 17.36
C ASP A 56 15.08 7.07 16.59
N ASN A 57 15.40 5.85 17.05
CA ASN A 57 14.90 4.60 16.48
C ASN A 57 13.38 4.41 16.65
N SER A 58 12.74 5.18 17.53
CA SER A 58 11.28 5.17 17.69
C SER A 58 10.56 5.57 16.38
N MET A 59 11.21 6.37 15.53
CA MET A 59 10.65 6.81 14.25
C MET A 59 10.50 5.69 13.25
N ASP A 60 11.32 4.64 13.32
CA ASP A 60 11.18 3.46 12.48
C ASP A 60 9.91 2.68 12.83
N ILE A 61 9.60 2.58 14.14
CA ILE A 61 8.37 1.95 14.63
C ILE A 61 7.14 2.77 14.19
N TRP A 62 7.18 4.10 14.35
CA TRP A 62 6.11 4.96 13.88
C TRP A 62 5.89 4.89 12.38
N GLY A 63 6.97 4.83 11.60
CA GLY A 63 6.89 4.64 10.16
C GLY A 63 6.22 3.32 9.78
N LEU A 64 6.58 2.24 10.46
CA LEU A 64 5.98 0.92 10.23
C LEU A 64 4.48 0.90 10.61
N LEU A 65 4.11 1.49 11.74
CA LEU A 65 2.72 1.61 12.16
C LEU A 65 1.88 2.41 11.17
N LEU A 66 2.39 3.56 10.72
CA LEU A 66 1.71 4.38 9.71
C LEU A 66 1.59 3.65 8.37
N HIS A 67 2.63 2.92 7.95
CA HIS A 67 2.59 2.11 6.75
C HIS A 67 1.46 1.08 6.80
N PHE A 68 1.37 0.29 7.88
CA PHE A 68 0.30 -0.70 8.02
C PHE A 68 -1.07 -0.04 8.15
N LEU A 69 -1.18 1.10 8.84
CA LEU A 69 -2.43 1.85 8.90
C LEU A 69 -2.93 2.21 7.49
N ILE A 70 -2.06 2.76 6.65
CA ILE A 70 -2.37 3.12 5.26
C ILE A 70 -2.72 1.86 4.46
N ALA A 71 -1.96 0.78 4.59
CA ALA A 71 -2.23 -0.49 3.91
C ALA A 71 -3.60 -1.07 4.30
N PHE A 72 -4.00 -0.98 5.57
CA PHE A 72 -5.33 -1.38 6.02
C PHE A 72 -6.43 -0.48 5.47
N ILE A 73 -6.23 0.84 5.43
CA ILE A 73 -7.20 1.77 4.83
C ILE A 73 -7.47 1.40 3.38
N TRP A 74 -6.41 1.20 2.57
CA TRP A 74 -6.54 0.79 1.17
C TRP A 74 -7.18 -0.59 1.02
N THR A 75 -6.84 -1.55 1.87
CA THR A 75 -7.44 -2.89 1.85
C THR A 75 -8.93 -2.84 2.16
N ILE A 76 -9.33 -2.15 3.24
CA ILE A 76 -10.75 -1.99 3.61
C ILE A 76 -11.51 -1.28 2.50
N PHE A 77 -10.96 -0.18 1.97
CA PHE A 77 -11.56 0.55 0.86
C PHE A 77 -11.80 -0.35 -0.35
N PHE A 78 -10.81 -1.15 -0.75
CA PHE A 78 -10.94 -2.08 -1.87
C PHE A 78 -12.06 -3.09 -1.65
N PHE A 79 -12.10 -3.73 -0.48
CA PHE A 79 -13.15 -4.70 -0.15
C PHE A 79 -14.55 -4.07 -0.13
N LEU A 80 -14.67 -2.80 0.28
CA LEU A 80 -15.96 -2.10 0.30
C LEU A 80 -16.45 -1.71 -1.10
N ILE A 81 -15.55 -1.30 -1.99
CA ILE A 81 -15.93 -0.90 -3.34
C ILE A 81 -16.09 -2.10 -4.29
N TYR A 82 -15.43 -3.22 -4.01
CA TYR A 82 -15.39 -4.39 -4.88
C TYR A 82 -16.80 -4.86 -5.32
N PRO A 83 -17.76 -5.10 -4.41
CA PRO A 83 -19.10 -5.48 -4.80
C PRO A 83 -19.91 -4.33 -5.43
N LYS A 84 -19.66 -3.06 -5.01
CA LYS A 84 -20.39 -1.90 -5.51
C LYS A 84 -20.09 -1.60 -6.97
N LEU A 85 -18.84 -1.73 -7.38
CA LEU A 85 -18.39 -1.52 -8.75
C LEU A 85 -18.54 -2.76 -9.63
N ARG A 86 -19.19 -3.84 -9.13
CA ARG A 86 -19.37 -5.11 -9.83
C ARG A 86 -18.05 -5.71 -10.35
N LEU A 87 -16.94 -5.49 -9.64
CA LEU A 87 -15.61 -5.93 -10.05
C LEU A 87 -15.49 -7.46 -10.14
N LEU A 88 -16.47 -8.19 -9.61
CA LEU A 88 -16.55 -9.65 -9.75
C LEU A 88 -16.69 -10.10 -11.21
N SER A 89 -17.32 -9.30 -12.07
CA SER A 89 -17.45 -9.58 -13.51
C SER A 89 -16.22 -9.15 -14.34
N TRP A 90 -15.28 -8.43 -13.74
CA TRP A 90 -14.08 -7.94 -14.41
C TRP A 90 -12.92 -8.94 -14.30
N ASN A 91 -11.98 -8.81 -15.22
CA ASN A 91 -10.73 -9.56 -15.14
C ASN A 91 -9.93 -9.13 -13.90
N ARG A 92 -9.57 -10.10 -13.06
CA ARG A 92 -8.84 -9.90 -11.80
C ARG A 92 -7.50 -9.19 -11.98
N ILE A 93 -6.80 -9.50 -13.08
CA ILE A 93 -5.50 -8.89 -13.36
C ILE A 93 -5.69 -7.41 -13.69
N ILE A 94 -6.63 -7.08 -14.58
CA ILE A 94 -6.95 -5.70 -14.95
C ILE A 94 -7.40 -4.91 -13.72
N THR A 95 -8.27 -5.48 -12.89
CA THR A 95 -8.72 -4.87 -11.63
C THR A 95 -7.55 -4.57 -10.70
N GLY A 96 -6.61 -5.50 -10.53
CA GLY A 96 -5.42 -5.31 -9.71
C GLY A 96 -4.48 -4.23 -10.26
N ILE A 97 -4.27 -4.19 -11.57
CA ILE A 97 -3.45 -3.17 -12.23
C ILE A 97 -4.06 -1.78 -12.03
N ILE A 98 -5.35 -1.60 -12.34
CA ILE A 98 -6.05 -0.32 -12.18
C ILE A 98 -5.99 0.14 -10.72
N TYR A 99 -6.19 -0.78 -9.76
CA TYR A 99 -6.16 -0.44 -8.35
C TYR A 99 -4.76 -0.03 -7.88
N GLY A 100 -3.71 -0.70 -8.30
CA GLY A 100 -2.33 -0.33 -7.96
C GLY A 100 -1.96 1.06 -8.52
N ILE A 101 -2.34 1.36 -9.77
CA ILE A 101 -2.16 2.68 -10.38
C ILE A 101 -2.96 3.74 -9.60
N PHE A 102 -4.21 3.45 -9.25
CA PHE A 102 -5.06 4.36 -8.48
C PHE A 102 -4.45 4.70 -7.11
N ILE A 103 -3.96 3.69 -6.37
CA ILE A 103 -3.25 3.94 -5.09
C ILE A 103 -2.06 4.86 -5.32
N TRP A 104 -1.23 4.58 -6.33
CA TRP A 104 -0.06 5.42 -6.61
C TRP A 104 -0.44 6.87 -6.88
N ILE A 105 -1.45 7.11 -7.71
CA ILE A 105 -1.92 8.47 -8.02
C ILE A 105 -2.36 9.18 -6.75
N VAL A 106 -3.20 8.56 -5.93
CA VAL A 106 -3.72 9.19 -4.71
C VAL A 106 -2.59 9.43 -3.70
N MET A 107 -1.70 8.46 -3.51
CA MET A 107 -0.58 8.61 -2.58
C MET A 107 0.39 9.70 -3.03
N SER A 108 0.79 9.72 -4.31
CA SER A 108 1.81 10.65 -4.81
C SER A 108 1.28 12.07 -5.05
N GLN A 109 0.01 12.21 -5.47
CA GLN A 109 -0.55 13.51 -5.85
C GLN A 109 -1.40 14.16 -4.76
N VAL A 110 -1.86 13.38 -3.79
CA VAL A 110 -2.73 13.89 -2.72
C VAL A 110 -2.10 13.70 -1.36
N VAL A 111 -1.81 12.46 -0.95
CA VAL A 111 -1.41 12.16 0.43
C VAL A 111 -0.03 12.74 0.75
N VAL A 112 0.98 12.46 -0.09
CA VAL A 112 2.35 12.96 0.14
C VAL A 112 2.41 14.48 0.11
N PRO A 113 1.85 15.20 -0.87
CA PRO A 113 1.87 16.66 -0.89
C PRO A 113 1.12 17.31 0.29
N MET A 114 0.06 16.68 0.81
CA MET A 114 -0.68 17.16 1.97
C MET A 114 -0.02 16.82 3.31
N SER A 115 0.98 15.96 3.31
CA SER A 115 1.72 15.54 4.50
C SER A 115 2.89 16.49 4.80
N LYS A 116 3.57 16.26 5.93
CA LYS A 116 4.81 16.97 6.29
C LYS A 116 6.06 16.33 5.68
N ALA A 117 5.92 15.26 4.89
CA ALA A 117 7.05 14.62 4.23
C ALA A 117 7.67 15.56 3.20
N ALA A 118 9.00 15.64 3.19
CA ALA A 118 9.70 16.42 2.20
C ALA A 118 9.54 15.74 0.82
N GLY A 119 8.90 16.43 -0.13
CA GLY A 119 8.86 16.01 -1.53
C GLY A 119 10.26 16.12 -2.14
N GLY A 120 10.69 15.07 -2.83
CA GLY A 120 11.88 15.11 -3.68
C GLY A 120 11.54 15.51 -5.12
N PRO A 121 12.55 15.78 -5.97
CA PRO A 121 12.32 16.00 -7.39
C PRO A 121 11.64 14.77 -8.01
N PHE A 122 10.72 15.04 -8.94
CA PHE A 122 10.01 13.98 -9.64
C PHE A 122 10.97 13.18 -10.54
N ASP A 123 11.04 11.88 -10.31
CA ASP A 123 11.84 10.93 -11.09
C ASP A 123 10.89 9.90 -11.73
N ILE A 124 10.73 9.98 -13.05
CA ILE A 124 9.83 9.10 -13.81
C ILE A 124 10.20 7.62 -13.66
N LYS A 125 11.49 7.28 -13.59
CA LYS A 125 11.94 5.90 -13.42
C LYS A 125 11.50 5.35 -12.07
N GLN A 126 11.66 6.15 -11.01
CA GLN A 126 11.20 5.75 -9.66
C GLN A 126 9.67 5.70 -9.57
N ALA A 127 8.98 6.59 -10.26
CA ALA A 127 7.52 6.56 -10.34
C ALA A 127 7.01 5.26 -10.98
N ILE A 128 7.61 4.84 -12.10
CA ILE A 128 7.27 3.57 -12.77
C ILE A 128 7.54 2.38 -11.84
N ILE A 129 8.69 2.33 -11.18
CA ILE A 129 9.03 1.26 -10.23
C ILE A 129 8.01 1.23 -9.08
N ALA A 130 7.67 2.38 -8.50
CA ALA A 130 6.69 2.47 -7.43
C ALA A 130 5.30 1.97 -7.87
N VAL A 131 4.85 2.32 -9.08
CA VAL A 131 3.61 1.80 -9.66
C VAL A 131 3.65 0.28 -9.80
N LEU A 132 4.75 -0.27 -10.32
CA LEU A 132 4.90 -1.73 -10.48
C LEU A 132 4.91 -2.45 -9.13
N ILE A 133 5.56 -1.89 -8.12
CA ILE A 133 5.52 -2.42 -6.75
C ILE A 133 4.09 -2.44 -6.22
N LEU A 134 3.35 -1.34 -6.33
CA LEU A 134 1.97 -1.26 -5.84
C LEU A 134 1.02 -2.20 -6.59
N ILE A 135 1.21 -2.38 -7.90
CA ILE A 135 0.45 -3.37 -8.67
C ILE A 135 0.76 -4.77 -8.16
N GLY A 136 2.05 -5.13 -8.04
CA GLY A 136 2.47 -6.49 -7.67
C GLY A 136 2.23 -6.82 -6.21
N ALA A 137 2.51 -5.90 -5.29
CA ALA A 137 2.44 -6.14 -3.85
C ALA A 137 1.04 -5.92 -3.26
N ILE A 138 0.24 -5.01 -3.83
CA ILE A 138 -1.08 -4.66 -3.29
C ILE A 138 -2.19 -5.01 -4.29
N GLY A 139 -2.16 -4.44 -5.48
CA GLY A 139 -3.26 -4.49 -6.43
C GLY A 139 -3.65 -5.92 -6.83
N LEU A 140 -2.69 -6.70 -7.32
CA LEU A 140 -2.93 -8.07 -7.75
C LEU A 140 -3.35 -8.98 -6.57
N PRO A 141 -2.62 -9.04 -5.44
CA PRO A 141 -3.03 -9.91 -4.33
C PRO A 141 -4.42 -9.57 -3.80
N LEU A 142 -4.74 -8.27 -3.62
CA LEU A 142 -6.07 -7.86 -3.16
C LEU A 142 -7.16 -8.27 -4.15
N SER A 143 -6.92 -8.08 -5.44
CA SER A 143 -7.91 -8.43 -6.47
C SER A 143 -8.20 -9.94 -6.48
N PHE A 144 -7.18 -10.79 -6.35
CA PHE A 144 -7.37 -12.24 -6.28
C PHE A 144 -8.09 -12.67 -5.00
N ILE A 145 -7.70 -12.11 -3.83
CA ILE A 145 -8.31 -12.44 -2.54
C ILE A 145 -9.78 -12.00 -2.52
N ALA A 146 -10.07 -10.77 -2.94
CA ALA A 146 -11.43 -10.25 -2.98
C ALA A 146 -12.31 -11.02 -3.96
N HIS A 147 -11.79 -11.35 -5.15
CA HIS A 147 -12.53 -12.17 -6.10
C HIS A 147 -12.91 -13.53 -5.51
N ARG A 148 -11.97 -14.23 -4.89
CA ARG A 148 -12.25 -15.50 -4.21
C ARG A 148 -13.27 -15.35 -3.09
N TYR A 149 -13.13 -14.30 -2.28
CA TYR A 149 -14.03 -14.02 -1.16
C TYR A 149 -15.48 -13.79 -1.62
N TYR A 150 -15.68 -12.98 -2.66
CA TYR A 150 -17.02 -12.63 -3.14
C TYR A 150 -17.62 -13.71 -4.07
N SER A 151 -16.83 -14.44 -4.86
CA SER A 151 -17.32 -15.50 -5.74
C SER A 151 -17.92 -16.68 -4.96
N VAL A 152 -17.34 -17.04 -3.81
CA VAL A 152 -17.89 -18.09 -2.94
C VAL A 152 -19.25 -17.67 -2.37
N ARG A 153 -19.44 -16.38 -2.09
CA ARG A 153 -20.70 -15.86 -1.53
C ARG A 153 -21.85 -15.73 -2.52
N VAL A 154 -21.56 -15.59 -3.79
CA VAL A 154 -22.60 -15.54 -4.84
C VAL A 154 -23.12 -16.93 -5.15
N ARG A 155 -22.32 -17.98 -4.85
CA ARG A 155 -22.69 -19.38 -5.10
C ARG A 155 -23.34 -20.07 -3.90
N ALA A 156 -23.33 -19.47 -2.72
CA ALA A 156 -23.95 -19.96 -1.49
C ALA A 156 -25.30 -19.27 -1.21
#